data_c8f575be6e135d9924c8d9470859e059
#
_entry.id   c8f575be6e135d9924c8d9470859e059
#
_cell.length_a   1.000
_cell.length_b   1.000
_cell.length_c   1.000
_cell.angle_alpha   90.00
_cell.angle_beta   90.00
_cell.angle_gamma   90.00
#
_symmetry.space_group_name_H-M   'P 1'
#
loop_
_entity.id
_entity.type
_entity.pdbx_description
1 polymer ?
#
loop_
_entity_poly.entity_id
_entity_poly.type
_entity_poly.pdbx_seq_one_letter_code
_entity_poly.pdbx_strand_id
1 'polypeptide(L)'
;MTTEQIYIHNYRVIEKMGKGAFSTVFKGLHRVSQKTVALKVSREKQTHETKILAYLNREFVDGVPTLLWYGRFGDNTCIATTFYEATLQNYVESIWSTNFDPCLKVLGICVQLITIMDNMHSAFIVHSDIKPDNFMVDSGGHVVAIDFGLSSLYYNVEKDVYKENKQCEHLIGSPKFASYNLHVGNSISPRDDMMSLGYMMLSLFHIQIPWSNMQEVESDLPLYDIRHPSNIKRAELKRDLREYLRVTYVDKYLVPYFEQVSSLEFKERPDYKSYREIFSTLY
;
A
#
# COMPACT_ATOMS: atom_id res chain seq x y z
N MET A 1 -31.83 -13.92 -24.78
CA MET A 1 -30.47 -13.50 -25.17
C MET A 1 -29.50 -14.17 -24.21
N THR A 2 -28.78 -15.20 -24.66
CA THR A 2 -27.73 -15.84 -23.86
C THR A 2 -26.57 -14.85 -23.77
N THR A 3 -26.34 -14.24 -22.59
CA THR A 3 -25.17 -13.45 -22.33
C THR A 3 -23.95 -14.33 -22.55
N GLU A 4 -23.13 -13.98 -23.53
CA GLU A 4 -21.92 -14.70 -23.86
C GLU A 4 -21.01 -14.70 -22.65
N GLN A 5 -20.67 -15.87 -22.11
CA GLN A 5 -19.81 -15.97 -20.92
C GLN A 5 -18.35 -15.73 -21.33
N ILE A 6 -17.73 -14.74 -20.74
CA ILE A 6 -16.31 -14.40 -20.98
C ILE A 6 -15.44 -15.26 -20.07
N TYR A 7 -14.41 -15.88 -20.67
CA TYR A 7 -13.41 -16.67 -19.95
C TYR A 7 -12.00 -16.10 -20.16
N ILE A 8 -11.24 -16.05 -19.08
CA ILE A 8 -9.80 -15.76 -19.09
C ILE A 8 -9.10 -17.01 -18.55
N HIS A 9 -8.45 -17.76 -19.42
CA HIS A 9 -7.87 -19.07 -19.08
C HIS A 9 -8.94 -20.00 -18.42
N ASN A 10 -8.71 -20.46 -17.21
CA ASN A 10 -9.63 -21.33 -16.45
C ASN A 10 -10.59 -20.54 -15.55
N TYR A 11 -10.76 -19.25 -15.76
CA TYR A 11 -11.59 -18.39 -14.93
C TYR A 11 -12.74 -17.81 -15.74
N ARG A 12 -13.97 -17.99 -15.27
CA ARG A 12 -15.15 -17.30 -15.78
C ARG A 12 -15.22 -15.90 -15.18
N VAL A 13 -15.28 -14.88 -16.01
CA VAL A 13 -15.50 -13.50 -15.57
C VAL A 13 -16.94 -13.35 -15.08
N ILE A 14 -17.12 -12.84 -13.86
CA ILE A 14 -18.43 -12.65 -13.23
C ILE A 14 -18.86 -11.20 -13.35
N GLU A 15 -18.06 -10.27 -12.81
CA GLU A 15 -18.38 -8.85 -12.78
C GLU A 15 -17.11 -8.01 -12.74
N LYS A 16 -17.26 -6.75 -13.16
CA LYS A 16 -16.20 -5.75 -13.07
C LYS A 16 -16.23 -5.12 -11.69
N MET A 17 -15.09 -5.16 -10.98
CA MET A 17 -14.95 -4.61 -9.64
C MET A 17 -14.43 -3.16 -9.66
N GLY A 18 -13.49 -2.85 -10.58
CA GLY A 18 -12.90 -1.52 -10.65
C GLY A 18 -12.12 -1.29 -11.94
N LYS A 19 -11.81 -0.02 -12.21
CA LYS A 19 -10.94 0.40 -13.31
C LYS A 19 -9.92 1.39 -12.77
N GLY A 20 -8.64 1.02 -12.84
CA GLY A 20 -7.52 1.94 -12.62
C GLY A 20 -7.05 2.61 -13.91
N ALA A 21 -5.98 3.39 -13.81
CA ALA A 21 -5.40 4.11 -14.96
C ALA A 21 -4.94 3.14 -16.07
N PHE A 22 -4.34 2.02 -15.70
CA PHE A 22 -3.70 1.07 -16.63
C PHE A 22 -4.33 -0.32 -16.63
N SER A 23 -5.25 -0.61 -15.71
CA SER A 23 -5.83 -1.94 -15.54
C SER A 23 -7.30 -1.90 -15.18
N THR A 24 -7.97 -3.03 -15.40
CA THR A 24 -9.33 -3.29 -14.94
C THR A 24 -9.32 -4.57 -14.11
N VAL A 25 -9.97 -4.54 -12.94
CA VAL A 25 -10.10 -5.69 -12.05
C VAL A 25 -11.50 -6.27 -12.20
N PHE A 26 -11.56 -7.59 -12.34
CA PHE A 26 -12.81 -8.36 -12.41
C PHE A 26 -12.82 -9.40 -11.29
N LYS A 27 -14.01 -9.69 -10.79
CA LYS A 27 -14.29 -10.90 -10.02
C LYS A 27 -14.44 -12.05 -10.98
N GLY A 28 -13.72 -13.12 -10.76
CA GLY A 28 -13.78 -14.35 -11.55
C GLY A 28 -14.10 -15.56 -10.71
N LEU A 29 -14.47 -16.66 -11.36
CA LEU A 29 -14.73 -17.93 -10.73
C LEU A 29 -13.91 -19.02 -11.43
N HIS A 30 -13.08 -19.75 -10.69
CA HIS A 30 -12.32 -20.86 -11.25
C HIS A 30 -13.24 -22.00 -11.69
N ARG A 31 -13.13 -22.44 -12.94
CA ARG A 31 -14.09 -23.36 -13.58
C ARG A 31 -14.29 -24.69 -12.83
N VAL A 32 -13.23 -25.23 -12.27
CA VAL A 32 -13.27 -26.54 -11.60
C VAL A 32 -13.56 -26.39 -10.10
N SER A 33 -12.75 -25.62 -9.37
CA SER A 33 -12.87 -25.51 -7.91
C SER A 33 -13.98 -24.57 -7.44
N GLN A 34 -14.59 -23.80 -8.35
CA GLN A 34 -15.59 -22.77 -8.06
C GLN A 34 -15.13 -21.72 -7.05
N LYS A 35 -13.81 -21.62 -6.82
CA LYS A 35 -13.24 -20.57 -5.95
C LYS A 35 -13.28 -19.22 -6.66
N THR A 36 -13.65 -18.18 -5.92
CA THR A 36 -13.60 -16.79 -6.36
C THR A 36 -12.17 -16.30 -6.46
N VAL A 37 -11.86 -15.53 -7.51
CA VAL A 37 -10.53 -14.97 -7.79
C VAL A 37 -10.65 -13.51 -8.23
N ALA A 38 -9.58 -12.74 -8.03
CA ALA A 38 -9.41 -11.41 -8.62
C ALA A 38 -8.63 -11.56 -9.94
N LEU A 39 -9.13 -10.94 -11.01
CA LEU A 39 -8.52 -10.93 -12.34
C LEU A 39 -8.15 -9.50 -12.71
N LYS A 40 -6.87 -9.13 -12.59
CA LYS A 40 -6.34 -7.82 -12.99
C LYS A 40 -5.90 -7.90 -14.45
N VAL A 41 -6.63 -7.21 -15.33
CA VAL A 41 -6.38 -7.18 -16.78
C VAL A 41 -5.79 -5.84 -17.16
N SER A 42 -4.67 -5.85 -17.90
CA SER A 42 -3.98 -4.65 -18.38
C SER A 42 -3.50 -4.81 -19.81
N ARG A 43 -3.47 -3.69 -20.56
CA ARG A 43 -2.82 -3.65 -21.88
C ARG A 43 -1.29 -3.72 -21.76
N GLU A 44 -0.74 -3.23 -20.67
CA GLU A 44 0.68 -3.28 -20.40
C GLU A 44 1.10 -4.64 -19.83
N LYS A 45 2.37 -5.01 -20.07
CA LYS A 45 2.93 -6.24 -19.48
C LYS A 45 3.11 -6.06 -17.98
N GLN A 46 2.33 -6.78 -17.18
CA GLN A 46 2.42 -6.79 -15.71
C GLN A 46 3.57 -7.68 -15.20
N THR A 47 4.67 -7.74 -15.94
CA THR A 47 5.77 -8.67 -15.65
C THR A 47 6.48 -8.32 -14.34
N HIS A 48 6.59 -7.02 -14.01
CA HIS A 48 7.25 -6.57 -12.79
C HIS A 48 6.42 -6.96 -11.56
N GLU A 49 5.16 -6.55 -11.52
CA GLU A 49 4.23 -6.90 -10.43
C GLU A 49 4.15 -8.41 -10.21
N THR A 50 4.02 -9.17 -11.29
CA THR A 50 3.99 -10.64 -11.23
C THR A 50 5.25 -11.23 -10.63
N LYS A 51 6.43 -10.71 -10.99
CA LYS A 51 7.71 -11.18 -10.44
C LYS A 51 7.83 -10.89 -8.95
N ILE A 52 7.44 -9.69 -8.51
CA ILE A 52 7.44 -9.32 -7.09
C ILE A 52 6.48 -10.23 -6.31
N LEU A 53 5.25 -10.40 -6.78
CA LEU A 53 4.26 -11.23 -6.10
C LEU A 53 4.67 -12.72 -6.07
N ALA A 54 5.21 -13.26 -7.17
CA ALA A 54 5.75 -14.61 -7.21
C ALA A 54 6.91 -14.80 -6.24
N TYR A 55 7.79 -13.80 -6.12
CA TYR A 55 8.88 -13.81 -5.15
C TYR A 55 8.36 -13.82 -3.71
N LEU A 56 7.44 -12.91 -3.35
CA LEU A 56 6.83 -12.85 -2.02
C LEU A 56 6.12 -14.16 -1.65
N ASN A 57 5.41 -14.78 -2.60
CA ASN A 57 4.77 -16.09 -2.38
C ASN A 57 5.80 -17.22 -2.21
N ARG A 58 6.92 -17.20 -2.95
CA ARG A 58 8.01 -18.18 -2.80
C ARG A 58 8.69 -18.07 -1.43
N GLU A 59 8.87 -16.87 -0.92
CA GLU A 59 9.44 -16.60 0.41
C GLU A 59 8.40 -16.75 1.54
N PHE A 60 7.19 -17.23 1.24
CA PHE A 60 6.09 -17.43 2.20
C PHE A 60 5.76 -16.18 3.02
N VAL A 61 5.77 -15.01 2.38
CA VAL A 61 5.44 -13.75 3.03
C VAL A 61 3.95 -13.67 3.30
N ASP A 62 3.58 -13.60 4.58
CA ASP A 62 2.19 -13.42 5.01
C ASP A 62 1.71 -11.99 4.80
N GLY A 63 0.40 -11.84 4.56
CA GLY A 63 -0.24 -10.53 4.35
C GLY A 63 -0.18 -10.05 2.90
N VAL A 64 0.07 -10.98 1.95
CA VAL A 64 0.03 -10.73 0.49
C VAL A 64 -0.88 -11.77 -0.21
N PRO A 65 -1.49 -11.47 -1.38
CA PRO A 65 -2.33 -12.43 -2.07
C PRO A 65 -1.52 -13.57 -2.68
N THR A 66 -2.17 -14.72 -2.85
CA THR A 66 -1.59 -15.83 -3.60
C THR A 66 -1.71 -15.55 -5.10
N LEU A 67 -0.60 -15.64 -5.83
CA LEU A 67 -0.56 -15.63 -7.28
C LEU A 67 -1.05 -16.98 -7.80
N LEU A 68 -2.23 -17.00 -8.44
CA LEU A 68 -2.85 -18.23 -8.94
C LEU A 68 -2.50 -18.50 -10.41
N TRP A 69 -2.38 -17.44 -11.20
CA TRP A 69 -2.03 -17.54 -12.62
C TRP A 69 -1.64 -16.18 -13.19
N TYR A 70 -0.78 -16.21 -14.21
CA TYR A 70 -0.43 -15.05 -15.03
C TYR A 70 -0.31 -15.48 -16.50
N GLY A 71 -0.87 -14.68 -17.40
CA GLY A 71 -0.79 -14.99 -18.83
C GLY A 71 -1.44 -13.95 -19.74
N ARG A 72 -1.54 -14.30 -21.02
CA ARG A 72 -2.17 -13.45 -22.04
C ARG A 72 -3.67 -13.68 -22.12
N PHE A 73 -4.40 -12.61 -22.42
CA PHE A 73 -5.82 -12.59 -22.75
C PHE A 73 -6.04 -11.61 -23.91
N GLY A 74 -6.10 -12.11 -25.14
CA GLY A 74 -6.04 -11.29 -26.35
C GLY A 74 -4.77 -10.45 -26.39
N ASP A 75 -4.92 -9.15 -26.61
CA ASP A 75 -3.79 -8.18 -26.59
C ASP A 75 -3.41 -7.73 -25.19
N ASN A 76 -4.12 -8.20 -24.16
CA ASN A 76 -3.89 -7.85 -22.77
C ASN A 76 -3.08 -8.93 -22.04
N THR A 77 -2.61 -8.59 -20.84
CA THR A 77 -2.15 -9.53 -19.83
C THR A 77 -3.12 -9.59 -18.67
N CYS A 78 -3.17 -10.72 -17.98
CA CYS A 78 -4.02 -10.91 -16.82
C CYS A 78 -3.23 -11.58 -15.69
N ILE A 79 -3.36 -11.04 -14.48
CA ILE A 79 -2.93 -11.66 -13.22
C ILE A 79 -4.18 -12.18 -12.51
N ALA A 80 -4.19 -13.45 -12.10
CA ALA A 80 -5.22 -14.02 -11.25
C ALA A 80 -4.65 -14.23 -9.84
N THR A 81 -5.33 -13.70 -8.83
CA THR A 81 -4.93 -13.79 -7.43
C THR A 81 -6.11 -14.18 -6.53
N THR A 82 -5.83 -14.46 -5.26
CA THR A 82 -6.87 -14.56 -4.23
C THR A 82 -7.77 -13.33 -4.29
N PHE A 83 -9.08 -13.56 -4.14
CA PHE A 83 -10.09 -12.50 -4.10
C PHE A 83 -10.40 -12.09 -2.67
N TYR A 84 -10.53 -10.78 -2.45
CA TYR A 84 -10.97 -10.19 -1.21
C TYR A 84 -12.17 -9.29 -1.46
N GLU A 85 -13.15 -9.25 -0.55
CA GLU A 85 -14.43 -8.59 -0.78
C GLU A 85 -14.40 -7.09 -0.46
N ALA A 86 -13.68 -6.70 0.57
CA ALA A 86 -13.66 -5.33 1.07
C ALA A 86 -12.30 -4.67 0.90
N THR A 87 -12.27 -3.42 0.46
CA THR A 87 -11.11 -2.55 0.62
C THR A 87 -10.92 -2.19 2.09
N LEU A 88 -9.69 -1.92 2.51
CA LEU A 88 -9.42 -1.45 3.87
C LEU A 88 -10.23 -0.18 4.20
N GLN A 89 -10.36 0.74 3.24
CA GLN A 89 -11.17 1.95 3.42
C GLN A 89 -12.63 1.61 3.78
N ASN A 90 -13.27 0.78 2.96
CA ASN A 90 -14.68 0.40 3.20
C ASN A 90 -14.86 -0.35 4.53
N TYR A 91 -13.90 -1.19 4.87
CA TYR A 91 -13.93 -1.94 6.12
C TYR A 91 -13.82 -1.00 7.33
N VAL A 92 -12.89 -0.04 7.31
CA VAL A 92 -12.73 0.97 8.37
C VAL A 92 -13.98 1.86 8.49
N GLU A 93 -14.54 2.32 7.38
CA GLU A 93 -15.81 3.08 7.38
C GLU A 93 -16.95 2.29 8.03
N SER A 94 -17.04 0.98 7.79
CA SER A 94 -18.01 0.12 8.45
C SER A 94 -17.76 0.01 9.95
N ILE A 95 -16.51 -0.03 10.41
CA ILE A 95 -16.13 -0.04 11.82
C ILE A 95 -16.60 1.25 12.49
N TRP A 96 -16.32 2.41 11.92
CA TRP A 96 -16.74 3.72 12.47
C TRP A 96 -18.26 3.87 12.52
N SER A 97 -18.99 3.25 11.59
CA SER A 97 -20.45 3.33 11.50
C SER A 97 -21.18 2.39 12.46
N THR A 98 -20.57 1.27 12.87
CA THR A 98 -21.28 0.17 13.54
C THR A 98 -20.75 -0.22 14.90
N ASN A 99 -19.53 0.21 15.27
CA ASN A 99 -18.89 -0.24 16.50
C ASN A 99 -18.99 0.77 17.64
N PHE A 100 -19.13 0.26 18.86
CA PHE A 100 -19.12 1.08 20.09
C PHE A 100 -17.73 1.70 20.35
N ASP A 101 -16.66 0.97 20.08
CA ASP A 101 -15.27 1.46 20.17
C ASP A 101 -14.51 1.21 18.86
N PRO A 102 -14.67 2.10 17.86
CA PRO A 102 -13.98 1.97 16.59
C PRO A 102 -12.46 2.15 16.72
N CYS A 103 -11.99 2.98 17.67
CA CYS A 103 -10.56 3.23 17.86
C CYS A 103 -9.79 1.94 18.16
N LEU A 104 -10.31 1.10 19.07
CA LEU A 104 -9.66 -0.15 19.44
C LEU A 104 -9.47 -1.08 18.22
N LYS A 105 -10.49 -1.18 17.37
CA LYS A 105 -10.40 -1.98 16.14
C LYS A 105 -9.41 -1.41 15.15
N VAL A 106 -9.36 -0.09 14.98
CA VAL A 106 -8.40 0.56 14.10
C VAL A 106 -6.97 0.39 14.63
N LEU A 107 -6.75 0.40 15.95
CA LEU A 107 -5.44 0.06 16.54
C LEU A 107 -5.01 -1.37 16.19
N GLY A 108 -5.92 -2.34 16.26
CA GLY A 108 -5.65 -3.72 15.81
C GLY A 108 -5.30 -3.81 14.32
N ILE A 109 -5.91 -2.99 13.47
CA ILE A 109 -5.56 -2.86 12.05
C ILE A 109 -4.15 -2.27 11.90
N CYS A 110 -3.76 -1.25 12.68
CA CYS A 110 -2.41 -0.69 12.65
C CYS A 110 -1.35 -1.75 12.98
N VAL A 111 -1.60 -2.62 13.97
CA VAL A 111 -0.70 -3.74 14.28
C VAL A 111 -0.55 -4.70 13.11
N GLN A 112 -1.65 -5.06 12.42
CA GLN A 112 -1.60 -5.90 11.24
C GLN A 112 -0.81 -5.25 10.09
N LEU A 113 -1.04 -3.97 9.82
CA LEU A 113 -0.34 -3.21 8.79
C LEU A 113 1.18 -3.16 9.04
N ILE A 114 1.60 -2.91 10.29
CA ILE A 114 3.02 -2.94 10.69
C ILE A 114 3.60 -4.34 10.48
N THR A 115 2.83 -5.40 10.80
CA THR A 115 3.26 -6.78 10.61
C THR A 115 3.46 -7.12 9.13
N ILE A 116 2.56 -6.67 8.25
CA ILE A 116 2.71 -6.84 6.80
C ILE A 116 4.00 -6.14 6.30
N MET A 117 4.27 -4.92 6.75
CA MET A 117 5.51 -4.23 6.39
C MET A 117 6.75 -4.96 6.89
N ASP A 118 6.76 -5.45 8.14
CA ASP A 118 7.85 -6.27 8.69
C ASP A 118 8.11 -7.51 7.81
N ASN A 119 7.04 -8.24 7.43
CA ASN A 119 7.14 -9.43 6.58
C ASN A 119 7.71 -9.10 5.19
N MET A 120 7.20 -8.05 4.53
CA MET A 120 7.69 -7.62 3.22
C MET A 120 9.14 -7.12 3.28
N HIS A 121 9.47 -6.29 4.27
CA HIS A 121 10.81 -5.76 4.44
C HIS A 121 11.82 -6.84 4.86
N SER A 122 11.39 -7.87 5.57
CA SER A 122 12.22 -9.06 5.87
C SER A 122 12.54 -9.87 4.61
N ALA A 123 11.67 -9.81 3.59
CA ALA A 123 11.92 -10.34 2.25
C ALA A 123 12.62 -9.32 1.32
N PHE A 124 13.17 -8.25 1.87
CA PHE A 124 13.87 -7.17 1.15
C PHE A 124 13.04 -6.41 0.11
N ILE A 125 11.71 -6.43 0.22
CA ILE A 125 10.78 -5.71 -0.67
C ILE A 125 10.21 -4.49 0.06
N VAL A 126 10.28 -3.31 -0.58
CA VAL A 126 9.48 -2.13 -0.23
C VAL A 126 8.24 -2.07 -1.12
N HIS A 127 7.11 -1.66 -0.54
CA HIS A 127 5.83 -1.58 -1.25
C HIS A 127 5.79 -0.39 -2.20
N SER A 128 6.25 0.77 -1.73
CA SER A 128 6.40 2.02 -2.49
C SER A 128 5.11 2.80 -2.79
N ASP A 129 3.92 2.24 -2.57
CA ASP A 129 2.64 2.94 -2.77
C ASP A 129 1.64 2.60 -1.66
N ILE A 130 2.02 2.93 -0.42
CA ILE A 130 1.18 2.72 0.76
C ILE A 130 0.02 3.71 0.75
N LYS A 131 -1.21 3.20 0.65
CA LYS A 131 -2.48 3.94 0.72
C LYS A 131 -3.64 2.97 0.98
N PRO A 132 -4.79 3.41 1.49
CA PRO A 132 -5.91 2.52 1.81
C PRO A 132 -6.40 1.68 0.63
N ASP A 133 -6.32 2.20 -0.60
CA ASP A 133 -6.75 1.50 -1.83
C ASP A 133 -5.89 0.26 -2.14
N ASN A 134 -4.66 0.21 -1.65
CA ASN A 134 -3.72 -0.88 -1.86
C ASN A 134 -3.74 -1.93 -0.73
N PHE A 135 -4.78 -1.90 0.09
CA PHE A 135 -5.03 -2.92 1.11
C PHE A 135 -6.47 -3.41 1.03
N MET A 136 -6.61 -4.72 1.17
CA MET A 136 -7.89 -5.41 1.23
C MET A 136 -8.06 -6.07 2.60
N VAL A 137 -9.28 -6.49 2.90
CA VAL A 137 -9.59 -7.24 4.13
C VAL A 137 -10.33 -8.51 3.76
N ASP A 138 -9.90 -9.63 4.34
CA ASP A 138 -10.55 -10.92 4.16
C ASP A 138 -11.80 -11.06 5.07
N SER A 139 -12.55 -12.15 4.90
CA SER A 139 -13.75 -12.43 5.70
C SER A 139 -13.48 -12.65 7.19
N GLY A 140 -12.23 -12.90 7.57
CA GLY A 140 -11.77 -13.02 8.97
C GLY A 140 -11.33 -11.69 9.59
N GLY A 141 -11.32 -10.60 8.82
CA GLY A 141 -10.83 -9.30 9.28
C GLY A 141 -9.31 -9.14 9.18
N HIS A 142 -8.62 -10.02 8.44
CA HIS A 142 -7.18 -9.90 8.22
C HIS A 142 -6.90 -8.98 7.04
N VAL A 143 -5.95 -8.06 7.27
CA VAL A 143 -5.50 -7.11 6.24
C VAL A 143 -4.50 -7.77 5.30
N VAL A 144 -4.59 -7.43 4.02
CA VAL A 144 -3.72 -7.94 2.96
C VAL A 144 -3.27 -6.79 2.06
N ALA A 145 -1.97 -6.65 1.83
CA ALA A 145 -1.42 -5.68 0.89
C ALA A 145 -1.58 -6.19 -0.54
N ILE A 146 -1.97 -5.31 -1.46
CA ILE A 146 -2.16 -5.59 -2.88
C ILE A 146 -1.46 -4.54 -3.74
N ASP A 147 -1.36 -4.80 -5.05
CA ASP A 147 -0.78 -3.89 -6.06
C ASP A 147 0.72 -3.60 -5.86
N PHE A 148 1.54 -4.54 -6.31
CA PHE A 148 3.01 -4.48 -6.24
C PHE A 148 3.66 -3.84 -7.47
N GLY A 149 2.91 -3.04 -8.23
CA GLY A 149 3.37 -2.42 -9.47
C GLY A 149 4.56 -1.47 -9.28
N LEU A 150 4.66 -0.81 -8.12
CA LEU A 150 5.75 0.09 -7.74
C LEU A 150 6.75 -0.54 -6.76
N SER A 151 6.45 -1.73 -6.24
CA SER A 151 7.30 -2.42 -5.26
C SER A 151 8.67 -2.77 -5.82
N SER A 152 9.69 -2.76 -5.00
CA SER A 152 11.04 -3.07 -5.45
C SER A 152 11.91 -3.67 -4.33
N LEU A 153 12.95 -4.41 -4.72
CA LEU A 153 14.01 -4.81 -3.79
C LEU A 153 14.79 -3.58 -3.33
N TYR A 154 15.01 -3.42 -2.03
CA TYR A 154 15.90 -2.38 -1.47
C TYR A 154 17.28 -2.93 -1.09
N TYR A 155 17.45 -4.23 -1.13
CA TYR A 155 18.68 -4.94 -0.84
C TYR A 155 18.99 -5.96 -1.95
N ASN A 156 20.25 -6.07 -2.34
CA ASN A 156 20.72 -7.09 -3.27
C ASN A 156 21.36 -8.21 -2.48
N VAL A 157 20.65 -9.33 -2.32
CA VAL A 157 21.10 -10.49 -1.54
C VAL A 157 22.36 -11.13 -2.14
N GLU A 158 22.48 -11.19 -3.48
CA GLU A 158 23.63 -11.82 -4.15
C GLU A 158 24.94 -11.02 -3.94
N LYS A 159 24.82 -9.70 -3.86
CA LYS A 159 25.95 -8.79 -3.68
C LYS A 159 26.16 -8.36 -2.25
N ASP A 160 25.24 -8.73 -1.34
CA ASP A 160 25.24 -8.34 0.07
C ASP A 160 25.30 -6.82 0.27
N VAL A 161 24.52 -6.05 -0.52
CA VAL A 161 24.55 -4.58 -0.48
C VAL A 161 23.15 -3.97 -0.53
N TYR A 162 22.96 -2.91 0.23
CA TYR A 162 21.80 -2.03 0.10
C TYR A 162 21.86 -1.28 -1.24
N LYS A 163 20.68 -0.99 -1.82
CA LYS A 163 20.60 0.00 -2.89
C LYS A 163 21.13 1.34 -2.40
N GLU A 164 21.76 2.07 -3.31
CA GLU A 164 22.25 3.41 -3.01
C GLU A 164 21.08 4.40 -2.92
N ASN A 165 21.21 5.36 -2.01
CA ASN A 165 20.33 6.52 -2.00
C ASN A 165 20.75 7.46 -3.14
N LYS A 166 19.94 7.50 -4.20
CA LYS A 166 20.19 8.34 -5.38
C LYS A 166 19.17 9.46 -5.43
N GLN A 167 19.56 10.58 -6.02
CA GLN A 167 18.65 11.66 -6.32
C GLN A 167 17.74 11.24 -7.48
N CYS A 168 16.43 11.27 -7.26
CA CYS A 168 15.38 10.97 -8.22
C CYS A 168 14.68 12.28 -8.63
N GLU A 169 14.30 12.38 -9.89
CA GLU A 169 13.51 13.54 -10.39
C GLU A 169 12.01 13.31 -10.26
N HIS A 170 11.60 12.06 -10.09
CA HIS A 170 10.20 11.67 -10.04
C HIS A 170 9.83 11.13 -8.67
N LEU A 171 8.68 11.61 -8.18
CA LEU A 171 8.05 11.11 -6.97
C LEU A 171 7.53 9.69 -7.21
N ILE A 172 7.88 8.77 -6.31
CA ILE A 172 7.38 7.39 -6.31
C ILE A 172 6.17 7.32 -5.37
N GLY A 173 5.12 6.62 -5.80
CA GLY A 173 3.90 6.42 -5.03
C GLY A 173 2.93 7.61 -5.10
N SER A 174 1.90 7.53 -4.28
CA SER A 174 0.83 8.52 -4.24
C SER A 174 1.25 9.79 -3.48
N PRO A 175 1.19 11.00 -4.06
CA PRO A 175 1.68 12.23 -3.44
C PRO A 175 1.09 12.51 -2.06
N LYS A 176 -0.16 12.09 -1.82
CA LYS A 176 -0.82 12.23 -0.53
C LYS A 176 -0.09 11.45 0.58
N PHE A 177 0.40 10.25 0.29
CA PHE A 177 0.97 9.34 1.28
C PHE A 177 2.50 9.19 1.18
N ALA A 178 3.13 9.58 0.07
CA ALA A 178 4.59 9.52 -0.09
C ALA A 178 5.31 10.25 1.04
N SER A 179 6.46 9.72 1.51
CA SER A 179 7.25 10.32 2.60
C SER A 179 7.83 11.69 2.22
N TYR A 180 8.24 12.47 3.23
CA TYR A 180 9.02 13.70 3.00
C TYR A 180 10.25 13.43 2.14
N ASN A 181 10.99 12.35 2.45
CA ASN A 181 12.21 11.99 1.74
C ASN A 181 11.98 11.77 0.24
N LEU A 182 10.86 11.15 -0.13
CA LEU A 182 10.50 10.94 -1.54
C LEU A 182 10.15 12.26 -2.24
N HIS A 183 9.50 13.19 -1.55
CA HIS A 183 9.21 14.52 -2.11
C HIS A 183 10.47 15.35 -2.37
N VAL A 184 11.54 15.15 -1.60
CA VAL A 184 12.83 15.81 -1.84
C VAL A 184 13.77 15.00 -2.73
N GLY A 185 13.28 13.92 -3.34
CA GLY A 185 13.96 13.16 -4.38
C GLY A 185 14.89 12.06 -3.88
N ASN A 186 14.84 11.65 -2.61
CA ASN A 186 15.58 10.48 -2.17
C ASN A 186 15.02 9.19 -2.77
N SER A 187 15.87 8.18 -2.93
CA SER A 187 15.44 6.82 -3.26
C SER A 187 14.60 6.25 -2.12
N ILE A 188 13.71 5.32 -2.46
CA ILE A 188 12.85 4.66 -1.47
C ILE A 188 13.60 3.61 -0.66
N SER A 189 13.27 3.50 0.62
CA SER A 189 13.74 2.48 1.55
C SER A 189 12.64 2.12 2.57
N PRO A 190 12.84 1.13 3.46
CA PRO A 190 11.85 0.75 4.47
C PRO A 190 11.29 1.89 5.32
N ARG A 191 12.11 2.91 5.67
CA ARG A 191 11.65 4.08 6.43
C ARG A 191 10.54 4.85 5.71
N ASP A 192 10.57 4.87 4.38
CA ASP A 192 9.62 5.62 3.57
C ASP A 192 8.26 4.94 3.52
N ASP A 193 8.22 3.60 3.45
CA ASP A 193 6.98 2.83 3.61
C ASP A 193 6.39 3.04 5.02
N MET A 194 7.22 3.01 6.08
CA MET A 194 6.74 3.24 7.45
C MET A 194 6.20 4.68 7.62
N MET A 195 6.84 5.68 7.04
CA MET A 195 6.33 7.05 7.07
C MET A 195 4.99 7.17 6.32
N SER A 196 4.90 6.56 5.14
CA SER A 196 3.65 6.50 4.35
C SER A 196 2.54 5.79 5.11
N LEU A 197 2.89 4.72 5.83
CA LEU A 197 1.98 3.99 6.71
C LEU A 197 1.43 4.88 7.84
N GLY A 198 2.29 5.68 8.47
CA GLY A 198 1.85 6.66 9.46
C GLY A 198 0.83 7.66 8.91
N TYR A 199 1.07 8.19 7.70
CA TYR A 199 0.10 9.07 7.05
C TYR A 199 -1.21 8.35 6.71
N MET A 200 -1.15 7.08 6.30
CA MET A 200 -2.34 6.27 6.08
C MET A 200 -3.10 6.05 7.39
N MET A 201 -2.42 5.73 8.49
CA MET A 201 -3.05 5.54 9.81
C MET A 201 -3.81 6.80 10.26
N LEU A 202 -3.29 8.01 10.02
CA LEU A 202 -4.05 9.24 10.28
C LEU A 202 -5.43 9.20 9.58
N SER A 203 -5.47 8.79 8.31
CA SER A 203 -6.74 8.73 7.58
C SER A 203 -7.67 7.63 8.11
N LEU A 204 -7.13 6.50 8.59
CA LEU A 204 -7.93 5.42 9.19
C LEU A 204 -8.57 5.85 10.53
N PHE A 205 -7.92 6.76 11.27
CA PHE A 205 -8.48 7.40 12.46
C PHE A 205 -9.33 8.62 12.15
N HIS A 206 -9.73 8.85 10.90
CA HIS A 206 -10.48 10.03 10.45
C HIS A 206 -9.81 11.36 10.82
N ILE A 207 -8.50 11.36 11.02
CA ILE A 207 -7.73 12.57 11.21
C ILE A 207 -7.47 13.22 9.86
N GLN A 208 -7.84 14.48 9.73
CA GLN A 208 -7.58 15.21 8.49
C GLN A 208 -6.07 15.40 8.31
N ILE A 209 -5.53 14.90 7.20
CA ILE A 209 -4.13 15.10 6.86
C ILE A 209 -3.96 16.54 6.34
N PRO A 210 -3.04 17.37 6.86
CA PRO A 210 -2.96 18.80 6.53
C PRO A 210 -2.90 19.13 5.04
N TRP A 211 -2.30 18.23 4.24
CA TRP A 211 -2.19 18.40 2.78
C TRP A 211 -3.22 17.63 1.97
N SER A 212 -4.21 16.98 2.59
CA SER A 212 -5.21 16.15 1.87
C SER A 212 -6.15 16.96 0.99
N ASN A 213 -6.50 18.16 1.45
CA ASN A 213 -7.43 19.06 0.73
C ASN A 213 -6.70 20.18 -0.01
N MET A 214 -5.39 20.07 -0.19
CA MET A 214 -4.60 21.05 -0.91
C MET A 214 -4.96 20.99 -2.40
N GLN A 215 -5.36 22.14 -2.95
CA GLN A 215 -5.56 22.26 -4.40
C GLN A 215 -4.22 22.13 -5.12
N GLU A 216 -4.23 21.40 -6.23
CA GLU A 216 -3.05 21.30 -7.08
C GLU A 216 -2.73 22.68 -7.67
N VAL A 217 -1.46 23.05 -7.63
CA VAL A 217 -0.97 24.28 -8.23
C VAL A 217 -0.82 24.05 -9.73
N GLU A 218 -1.30 24.97 -10.55
CA GLU A 218 -1.10 24.92 -11.99
C GLU A 218 0.39 25.03 -12.32
N SER A 219 0.89 24.14 -13.18
CA SER A 219 2.31 24.06 -13.54
C SER A 219 2.49 23.30 -14.87
N ASP A 220 3.53 23.65 -15.63
CA ASP A 220 3.96 22.89 -16.80
C ASP A 220 4.65 21.56 -16.44
N LEU A 221 5.06 21.39 -15.18
CA LEU A 221 5.66 20.16 -14.71
C LEU A 221 4.59 19.11 -14.40
N PRO A 222 4.83 17.81 -14.68
CA PRO A 222 3.92 16.74 -14.31
C PRO A 222 3.82 16.60 -12.77
N LEU A 223 2.67 16.17 -12.25
CA LEU A 223 2.42 15.99 -10.81
C LEU A 223 3.40 15.02 -10.12
N TYR A 224 4.03 14.14 -10.86
CA TYR A 224 5.05 13.23 -10.32
C TYR A 224 6.48 13.81 -10.37
N ASP A 225 6.71 14.99 -10.95
CA ASP A 225 8.00 15.69 -10.87
C ASP A 225 8.16 16.26 -9.44
N ILE A 226 9.28 15.99 -8.78
CA ILE A 226 9.53 16.49 -7.42
C ILE A 226 9.58 18.03 -7.36
N ARG A 227 9.92 18.69 -8.47
CA ARG A 227 9.96 20.16 -8.60
C ARG A 227 8.58 20.78 -8.81
N HIS A 228 7.54 19.97 -9.01
CA HIS A 228 6.17 20.49 -9.14
C HIS A 228 5.78 21.26 -7.87
N PRO A 229 5.25 22.50 -7.98
CA PRO A 229 4.98 23.35 -6.81
C PRO A 229 4.11 22.68 -5.74
N SER A 230 3.15 21.86 -6.15
CA SER A 230 2.32 21.08 -5.21
C SER A 230 3.13 20.06 -4.39
N ASN A 231 4.18 19.45 -4.98
CA ASN A 231 5.03 18.51 -4.27
C ASN A 231 5.97 19.22 -3.31
N ILE A 232 6.51 20.38 -3.68
CA ILE A 232 7.31 21.22 -2.78
C ILE A 232 6.49 21.62 -1.56
N LYS A 233 5.26 22.11 -1.77
CA LYS A 233 4.35 22.49 -0.69
C LYS A 233 3.98 21.30 0.21
N ARG A 234 3.74 20.11 -0.37
CA ARG A 234 3.52 18.88 0.42
C ARG A 234 4.75 18.52 1.26
N ALA A 235 5.95 18.62 0.69
CA ALA A 235 7.19 18.37 1.44
C ALA A 235 7.32 19.31 2.64
N GLU A 236 7.04 20.60 2.48
CA GLU A 236 7.07 21.56 3.59
C GLU A 236 6.10 21.19 4.71
N LEU A 237 4.86 20.82 4.38
CA LEU A 237 3.86 20.41 5.35
C LEU A 237 4.19 19.06 6.04
N LYS A 238 4.95 18.19 5.38
CA LYS A 238 5.36 16.87 5.91
C LYS A 238 6.60 16.94 6.78
N ARG A 239 7.34 18.04 6.74
CA ARG A 239 8.64 18.18 7.45
C ARG A 239 8.51 18.05 8.95
N ASP A 240 7.46 18.63 9.53
CA ASP A 240 7.21 18.55 10.97
C ASP A 240 5.71 18.48 11.27
N LEU A 241 5.28 17.31 11.72
CA LEU A 241 3.89 17.02 12.08
C LEU A 241 3.66 17.02 13.59
N ARG A 242 4.70 17.16 14.42
CA ARG A 242 4.61 16.91 15.87
C ARG A 242 3.58 17.79 16.56
N GLU A 243 3.56 19.08 16.27
CA GLU A 243 2.56 19.98 16.88
C GLU A 243 1.14 19.66 16.42
N TYR A 244 0.97 19.32 15.13
CA TYR A 244 -0.32 18.90 14.59
C TYR A 244 -0.82 17.60 15.25
N LEU A 245 0.05 16.63 15.46
CA LEU A 245 -0.32 15.34 16.07
C LEU A 245 -0.71 15.48 17.53
N ARG A 246 -0.06 16.35 18.31
CA ARG A 246 -0.32 16.57 19.75
C ARG A 246 -1.74 17.06 20.08
N VAL A 247 -2.44 17.64 19.11
CA VAL A 247 -3.83 18.09 19.28
C VAL A 247 -4.85 17.06 18.80
N THR A 248 -4.42 15.88 18.38
CA THR A 248 -5.31 14.78 17.96
C THR A 248 -5.63 13.86 19.14
N TYR A 249 -6.79 13.19 19.09
CA TYR A 249 -7.19 12.24 20.14
C TYR A 249 -6.39 10.92 20.13
N VAL A 250 -5.52 10.73 19.16
CA VAL A 250 -4.62 9.56 19.00
C VAL A 250 -3.15 9.91 19.16
N ASP A 251 -2.87 11.09 19.73
CA ASP A 251 -1.50 11.60 19.93
C ASP A 251 -0.60 10.61 20.66
N LYS A 252 -1.11 9.96 21.71
CA LYS A 252 -0.38 8.97 22.52
C LYS A 252 0.13 7.76 21.72
N TYR A 253 -0.43 7.50 20.53
CA TYR A 253 0.03 6.44 19.62
C TYR A 253 0.85 7.00 18.48
N LEU A 254 0.34 8.04 17.82
CA LEU A 254 0.96 8.54 16.59
C LEU A 254 2.18 9.41 16.85
N VAL A 255 2.23 10.17 17.95
CA VAL A 255 3.43 10.97 18.26
C VAL A 255 4.67 10.09 18.43
N PRO A 256 4.70 9.06 19.32
CA PRO A 256 5.87 8.22 19.49
C PRO A 256 6.19 7.41 18.22
N TYR A 257 5.19 7.01 17.43
CA TYR A 257 5.40 6.35 16.15
C TYR A 257 6.15 7.25 15.16
N PHE A 258 5.64 8.47 14.93
CA PHE A 258 6.27 9.42 14.00
C PHE A 258 7.65 9.89 14.48
N GLU A 259 7.86 10.06 15.77
CA GLU A 259 9.18 10.41 16.33
C GLU A 259 10.22 9.32 15.99
N GLN A 260 9.89 8.06 16.19
CA GLN A 260 10.79 6.95 15.85
C GLN A 260 11.00 6.80 14.34
N VAL A 261 9.92 6.85 13.54
CA VAL A 261 10.03 6.65 12.08
C VAL A 261 10.75 7.82 11.41
N SER A 262 10.54 9.06 11.87
CA SER A 262 11.20 10.24 11.29
C SER A 262 12.70 10.32 11.57
N SER A 263 13.19 9.62 12.60
CA SER A 263 14.61 9.56 12.94
C SER A 263 15.39 8.50 12.13
N LEU A 264 14.70 7.61 11.40
CA LEU A 264 15.35 6.52 10.68
C LEU A 264 16.24 7.00 9.53
N GLU A 265 17.45 6.48 9.50
CA GLU A 265 18.36 6.65 8.38
C GLU A 265 17.96 5.77 7.18
N PHE A 266 18.49 6.09 5.98
CA PHE A 266 18.12 5.41 4.73
C PHE A 266 18.33 3.89 4.75
N LYS A 267 19.40 3.41 5.38
CA LYS A 267 19.75 1.97 5.48
C LYS A 267 19.33 1.35 6.81
N GLU A 268 18.75 2.12 7.69
CA GLU A 268 18.36 1.65 9.01
C GLU A 268 17.11 0.76 8.92
N ARG A 269 17.13 -0.36 9.64
CA ARG A 269 15.99 -1.23 9.74
C ARG A 269 15.00 -0.67 10.77
N PRO A 270 13.72 -0.47 10.41
CA PRO A 270 12.69 -0.07 11.35
C PRO A 270 12.51 -1.08 12.51
N ASP A 271 12.25 -0.60 13.71
CA ASP A 271 11.91 -1.44 14.86
C ASP A 271 10.41 -1.76 14.88
N TYR A 272 10.01 -2.70 14.03
CA TYR A 272 8.61 -3.11 13.89
C TYR A 272 8.01 -3.63 15.19
N LYS A 273 8.84 -4.22 16.08
CA LYS A 273 8.37 -4.70 17.38
C LYS A 273 7.93 -3.53 18.24
N SER A 274 8.77 -2.52 18.40
CA SER A 274 8.44 -1.30 19.15
C SER A 274 7.20 -0.62 18.56
N TYR A 275 7.08 -0.54 17.23
CA TYR A 275 5.91 0.06 16.60
C TYR A 275 4.63 -0.73 16.89
N ARG A 276 4.63 -2.06 16.85
CA ARG A 276 3.46 -2.87 17.26
C ARG A 276 3.11 -2.65 18.71
N GLU A 277 4.09 -2.55 19.61
CA GLU A 277 3.86 -2.30 21.03
C GLU A 277 3.15 -0.97 21.28
N ILE A 278 3.49 0.11 20.54
CA ILE A 278 2.79 1.40 20.62
C ILE A 278 1.26 1.25 20.41
N PHE A 279 0.85 0.42 19.43
CA PHE A 279 -0.56 0.24 19.09
C PHE A 279 -1.23 -0.91 19.85
N SER A 280 -0.48 -1.74 20.57
CA SER A 280 -0.99 -2.90 21.34
C SER A 280 -1.27 -2.57 22.80
N THR A 281 -0.93 -1.40 23.34
CA THR A 281 -0.93 -1.03 24.76
C THR A 281 -2.34 -0.89 25.40
N LEU A 282 -3.36 -1.54 24.85
CA LEU A 282 -4.72 -1.57 25.40
C LEU A 282 -5.21 -2.98 25.77
N TYR A 283 -4.33 -3.97 25.88
CA TYR A 283 -4.65 -5.30 26.38
C TYR A 283 -3.99 -5.56 27.74
#